data_2087a008efd3d13830a99b5226255760
#
_entry.id   2087a008efd3d13830a99b5226255760
#
_cell.length_a   1.000
_cell.length_b   1.000
_cell.length_c   1.000
_cell.angle_alpha   90.00
_cell.angle_beta   90.00
_cell.angle_gamma   90.00
#
_symmetry.space_group_name_H-M   'P 1'
#
loop_
_entity.id
_entity.type
_entity.pdbx_description
1 polymer ?
#
loop_
_entity_poly.entity_id
_entity_poly.type
_entity_poly.pdbx_seq_one_letter_code
_entity_poly.pdbx_strand_id
1 'polypeptide(L)'
;MLSNSELPDRLRAALQAVDHRWRDVPLEPLRDKGLAHHHVRLVGAGALARVPKQSQLGLSAAANLAYQRACFECASVSGCTPQYLGFLPVSVDLPRGALLVQEVVGRSALLPADLPGIAGSLAALHTLTLPLASARAPLLNAVDPLAALADEIGEQAAHVPAVSLDRSVALTLDRELGRLRRLCSATARPERRFIAFDAHPGNFIVDAQDRAVLVDLEKCRYSYPGLDLAHATLYTSTTWDVDTSASLTVRELLDFYAAWSAATGPLGTGAQAWHVPLRRAMWLWSISWCVKWRALSGLPAMANADGEDWAAERSDTALIAHVRDRVDHYLSPGIVGQLLDEFDALERAFCA
;
A
#
# COMPACT_ATOMS: atom_id res chain seq x y z
N MET A 1 -25.30 0.49 2.71
CA MET A 1 -23.95 0.22 3.24
C MET A 1 -23.91 -1.20 3.75
N LEU A 2 -22.88 -1.98 3.46
CA LEU A 2 -22.72 -3.31 4.06
C LEU A 2 -22.20 -3.13 5.49
N SER A 3 -22.99 -3.52 6.49
CA SER A 3 -22.49 -3.62 7.86
C SER A 3 -21.67 -4.91 8.01
N ASN A 4 -20.70 -4.93 8.93
CA ASN A 4 -19.93 -6.14 9.23
C ASN A 4 -20.83 -7.33 9.63
N SER A 5 -22.00 -7.07 10.21
CA SER A 5 -22.96 -8.11 10.59
C SER A 5 -23.74 -8.72 9.41
N GLU A 6 -23.97 -7.96 8.33
CA GLU A 6 -24.67 -8.43 7.12
C GLU A 6 -23.73 -9.06 6.09
N LEU A 7 -22.42 -8.76 6.19
CA LEU A 7 -21.44 -9.17 5.20
C LEU A 7 -21.37 -10.69 4.98
N PRO A 8 -21.38 -11.57 6.00
CA PRO A 8 -21.37 -13.03 5.78
C PRO A 8 -22.56 -13.53 4.99
N ASP A 9 -23.77 -13.02 5.28
CA ASP A 9 -25.01 -13.45 4.59
C ASP A 9 -24.98 -13.02 3.13
N ARG A 10 -24.55 -11.81 2.84
CA ARG A 10 -24.42 -11.30 1.48
C ARG A 10 -23.32 -12.02 0.69
N LEU A 11 -22.17 -12.30 1.33
CA LEU A 11 -21.12 -13.09 0.72
C LEU A 11 -21.61 -14.52 0.41
N ARG A 12 -22.39 -15.11 1.33
CA ARG A 12 -23.06 -16.42 1.12
C ARG A 12 -23.97 -16.37 -0.09
N ALA A 13 -24.86 -15.37 -0.18
CA ALA A 13 -25.76 -15.20 -1.33
C ALA A 13 -24.98 -15.07 -2.65
N ALA A 14 -23.90 -14.29 -2.67
CA ALA A 14 -23.06 -14.14 -3.85
C ALA A 14 -22.34 -15.45 -4.25
N LEU A 15 -21.83 -16.23 -3.28
CA LEU A 15 -21.22 -17.53 -3.53
C LEU A 15 -22.24 -18.53 -4.10
N GLN A 16 -23.47 -18.52 -3.60
CA GLN A 16 -24.56 -19.36 -4.09
C GLN A 16 -25.01 -18.96 -5.50
N ALA A 17 -25.13 -17.66 -5.77
CA ALA A 17 -25.56 -17.13 -7.06
C ALA A 17 -24.66 -17.57 -8.24
N VAL A 18 -23.37 -17.79 -7.99
CA VAL A 18 -22.41 -18.27 -8.99
C VAL A 18 -22.08 -19.76 -8.85
N ASP A 19 -22.83 -20.50 -8.05
CA ASP A 19 -22.62 -21.92 -7.76
C ASP A 19 -21.17 -22.25 -7.37
N HIS A 20 -20.55 -21.37 -6.56
CA HIS A 20 -19.15 -21.48 -6.20
C HIS A 20 -18.89 -22.71 -5.33
N ARG A 21 -17.75 -23.38 -5.52
CA ARG A 21 -17.36 -24.59 -4.75
C ARG A 21 -17.34 -24.40 -3.23
N TRP A 22 -17.27 -23.15 -2.75
CA TRP A 22 -17.24 -22.78 -1.34
C TRP A 22 -18.57 -22.20 -0.83
N ARG A 23 -19.66 -22.34 -1.56
CA ARG A 23 -20.98 -21.79 -1.21
C ARG A 23 -21.52 -22.26 0.16
N ASP A 24 -21.08 -23.43 0.62
CA ASP A 24 -21.54 -24.03 1.88
C ASP A 24 -20.50 -23.98 3.00
N VAL A 25 -19.30 -23.42 2.74
CA VAL A 25 -18.22 -23.31 3.72
C VAL A 25 -18.59 -22.27 4.79
N PRO A 26 -18.35 -22.52 6.10
CA PRO A 26 -18.59 -21.53 7.14
C PRO A 26 -17.79 -20.25 6.90
N LEU A 27 -18.40 -19.09 7.15
CA LEU A 27 -17.82 -17.76 6.94
C LEU A 27 -17.55 -17.09 8.28
N GLU A 28 -16.34 -16.60 8.48
CA GLU A 28 -15.90 -15.90 9.68
C GLU A 28 -15.40 -14.50 9.32
N PRO A 29 -16.10 -13.42 9.66
CA PRO A 29 -15.59 -12.06 9.48
C PRO A 29 -14.36 -11.84 10.33
N LEU A 30 -13.33 -11.25 9.73
CA LEU A 30 -12.13 -10.83 10.45
C LEU A 30 -12.25 -9.37 10.88
N ARG A 31 -11.55 -9.01 11.96
CA ARG A 31 -11.46 -7.62 12.38
C ARG A 31 -10.81 -6.77 11.29
N ASP A 32 -11.39 -5.60 11.02
CA ASP A 32 -10.81 -4.64 10.10
C ASP A 32 -9.45 -4.13 10.62
N LYS A 33 -8.42 -4.29 9.79
CA LYS A 33 -7.09 -3.71 10.01
C LYS A 33 -6.79 -2.51 9.11
N GLY A 34 -7.60 -2.31 8.05
CA GLY A 34 -7.42 -1.25 7.07
C GLY A 34 -8.71 -0.58 6.63
N LEU A 35 -8.57 0.58 5.97
CA LEU A 35 -9.68 1.42 5.53
C LEU A 35 -10.33 0.96 4.21
N ALA A 36 -9.68 0.05 3.48
CA ALA A 36 -10.08 -0.26 2.10
C ALA A 36 -10.89 -1.55 1.93
N HIS A 37 -10.73 -2.53 2.83
CA HIS A 37 -11.36 -3.84 2.68
C HIS A 37 -11.95 -4.37 3.98
N HIS A 38 -13.05 -5.13 3.85
CA HIS A 38 -13.44 -6.15 4.81
C HIS A 38 -12.80 -7.49 4.41
N HIS A 39 -12.52 -8.32 5.40
CA HIS A 39 -11.97 -9.66 5.19
C HIS A 39 -12.90 -10.70 5.83
N VAL A 40 -13.20 -11.77 5.08
CA VAL A 40 -14.00 -12.90 5.59
C VAL A 40 -13.25 -14.18 5.31
N ARG A 41 -12.93 -14.94 6.36
CA ARG A 41 -12.32 -16.26 6.24
C ARG A 41 -13.35 -17.29 5.78
N LEU A 42 -12.97 -18.10 4.80
CA LEU A 42 -13.72 -19.29 4.40
C LEU A 42 -13.14 -20.46 5.20
N VAL A 43 -13.78 -20.82 6.31
CA VAL A 43 -13.23 -21.71 7.33
C VAL A 43 -12.96 -23.11 6.75
N GLY A 44 -11.70 -23.55 6.88
CA GLY A 44 -11.27 -24.86 6.35
C GLY A 44 -10.98 -24.90 4.84
N ALA A 45 -11.22 -23.79 4.12
CA ALA A 45 -10.96 -23.73 2.67
C ALA A 45 -9.54 -23.22 2.33
N GLY A 46 -8.78 -22.71 3.32
CA GLY A 46 -7.49 -22.03 3.11
C GLY A 46 -7.63 -20.76 2.26
N ALA A 47 -8.79 -20.14 2.32
CA ALA A 47 -9.16 -19.00 1.48
C ALA A 47 -9.73 -17.83 2.30
N LEU A 48 -9.52 -16.64 1.78
CA LEU A 48 -10.00 -15.38 2.33
C LEU A 48 -10.76 -14.60 1.24
N ALA A 49 -11.95 -14.10 1.56
CA ALA A 49 -12.65 -13.15 0.73
C ALA A 49 -12.24 -11.72 1.12
N ARG A 50 -11.76 -10.95 0.14
CA ARG A 50 -11.45 -9.51 0.27
C ARG A 50 -12.59 -8.73 -0.38
N VAL A 51 -13.36 -8.01 0.41
CA VAL A 51 -14.52 -7.23 -0.04
C VAL A 51 -14.19 -5.74 0.03
N PRO A 52 -14.05 -5.04 -1.11
CA PRO A 52 -13.67 -3.64 -1.10
C PRO A 52 -14.73 -2.75 -0.43
N LYS A 53 -14.30 -1.84 0.45
CA LYS A 53 -15.12 -0.75 1.01
C LYS A 53 -15.14 0.45 0.06
N GLN A 54 -14.05 0.65 -0.67
CA GLN A 54 -13.84 1.76 -1.60
C GLN A 54 -12.78 1.40 -2.65
N SER A 55 -12.58 2.28 -3.63
CA SER A 55 -11.42 2.22 -4.52
C SER A 55 -10.45 3.35 -4.18
N GLN A 56 -9.28 3.03 -3.68
CA GLN A 56 -8.22 4.03 -3.40
C GLN A 56 -7.61 4.65 -4.66
N LEU A 57 -8.01 4.16 -5.85
CA LEU A 57 -7.60 4.70 -7.15
C LEU A 57 -8.74 5.45 -7.86
N GLY A 58 -9.83 5.75 -7.17
CA GLY A 58 -10.98 6.47 -7.74
C GLY A 58 -11.75 5.70 -8.82
N LEU A 59 -11.55 4.38 -8.93
CA LEU A 59 -12.15 3.55 -9.98
C LEU A 59 -13.61 3.21 -9.67
N SER A 60 -14.39 2.90 -10.72
CA SER A 60 -15.70 2.26 -10.55
C SER A 60 -15.55 0.88 -9.91
N ALA A 61 -16.63 0.36 -9.30
CA ALA A 61 -16.61 -0.94 -8.62
C ALA A 61 -16.09 -2.07 -9.53
N ALA A 62 -16.55 -2.14 -10.77
CA ALA A 62 -16.11 -3.17 -11.71
C ALA A 62 -14.66 -2.99 -12.16
N ALA A 63 -14.23 -1.75 -12.42
CA ALA A 63 -12.84 -1.46 -12.78
C ALA A 63 -11.88 -1.73 -11.62
N ASN A 64 -12.28 -1.39 -10.39
CA ASN A 64 -11.49 -1.68 -9.18
C ASN A 64 -11.31 -3.19 -8.96
N LEU A 65 -12.38 -3.97 -9.13
CA LEU A 65 -12.32 -5.43 -9.04
C LEU A 65 -11.38 -6.03 -10.09
N ALA A 66 -11.47 -5.56 -11.33
CA ALA A 66 -10.57 -6.00 -12.41
C ALA A 66 -9.11 -5.61 -12.15
N TYR A 67 -8.89 -4.40 -11.63
CA TYR A 67 -7.55 -3.92 -11.25
C TYR A 67 -6.93 -4.78 -10.15
N GLN A 68 -7.64 -4.97 -9.05
CA GLN A 68 -7.17 -5.78 -7.93
C GLN A 68 -6.91 -7.24 -8.34
N ARG A 69 -7.79 -7.81 -9.17
CA ARG A 69 -7.58 -9.15 -9.75
C ARG A 69 -6.23 -9.21 -10.47
N ALA A 70 -5.95 -8.27 -11.37
CA ALA A 70 -4.69 -8.22 -12.11
C ALA A 70 -3.46 -8.04 -11.18
N CYS A 71 -3.60 -7.26 -10.09
CA CYS A 71 -2.55 -7.14 -9.06
C CYS A 71 -2.19 -8.51 -8.48
N PHE A 72 -3.18 -9.29 -8.03
CA PHE A 72 -2.94 -10.60 -7.42
C PHE A 72 -2.45 -11.63 -8.44
N GLU A 73 -3.00 -11.65 -9.66
CA GLU A 73 -2.53 -12.54 -10.74
C GLU A 73 -1.06 -12.29 -11.08
N CYS A 74 -0.65 -11.03 -11.20
CA CYS A 74 0.75 -10.68 -11.46
C CYS A 74 1.67 -10.97 -10.27
N ALA A 75 1.29 -10.56 -9.06
CA ALA A 75 2.12 -10.66 -7.88
C ALA A 75 2.32 -12.11 -7.42
N SER A 76 1.31 -12.98 -7.55
CA SER A 76 1.36 -14.37 -7.09
C SER A 76 2.47 -15.20 -7.74
N VAL A 77 2.94 -14.79 -8.94
CA VAL A 77 4.07 -15.42 -9.63
C VAL A 77 5.38 -15.31 -8.83
N SER A 78 5.51 -14.29 -7.97
CA SER A 78 6.70 -14.10 -7.13
C SER A 78 6.87 -15.17 -6.04
N GLY A 79 5.79 -15.87 -5.67
CA GLY A 79 5.77 -16.82 -4.55
C GLY A 79 5.84 -16.20 -3.16
N CYS A 80 5.88 -14.86 -3.05
CA CYS A 80 5.93 -14.11 -1.80
C CYS A 80 4.65 -13.30 -1.52
N THR A 81 3.55 -13.64 -2.20
CA THR A 81 2.22 -13.06 -2.04
C THR A 81 1.15 -14.16 -2.05
N PRO A 82 -0.07 -13.90 -1.53
CA PRO A 82 -1.17 -14.87 -1.61
C PRO A 82 -1.49 -15.25 -3.05
N GLN A 83 -1.86 -16.51 -3.28
CA GLN A 83 -2.38 -16.96 -4.57
C GLN A 83 -3.76 -16.35 -4.84
N TYR A 84 -4.00 -15.94 -6.08
CA TYR A 84 -5.32 -15.61 -6.56
C TYR A 84 -6.13 -16.90 -6.77
N LEU A 85 -7.32 -16.98 -6.17
CA LEU A 85 -8.16 -18.18 -6.21
C LEU A 85 -9.46 -17.99 -6.98
N GLY A 86 -9.86 -16.73 -7.23
CA GLY A 86 -11.07 -16.39 -7.94
C GLY A 86 -11.63 -15.03 -7.54
N PHE A 87 -12.82 -14.71 -8.05
CA PHE A 87 -13.54 -13.50 -7.70
C PHE A 87 -15.06 -13.72 -7.70
N LEU A 88 -15.78 -12.89 -6.97
CA LEU A 88 -17.21 -12.76 -7.04
C LEU A 88 -17.54 -11.44 -7.75
N PRO A 89 -18.39 -11.46 -8.79
CA PRO A 89 -18.68 -10.25 -9.57
C PRO A 89 -19.44 -9.20 -8.75
N VAL A 90 -19.40 -7.97 -9.23
CA VAL A 90 -20.27 -6.90 -8.74
C VAL A 90 -21.71 -7.33 -8.88
N SER A 91 -22.48 -7.26 -7.79
CA SER A 91 -23.87 -7.69 -7.73
C SER A 91 -24.65 -6.84 -6.71
N VAL A 92 -25.94 -7.10 -6.58
CA VAL A 92 -26.80 -6.45 -5.56
C VAL A 92 -26.35 -6.81 -4.14
N ASP A 93 -25.87 -8.05 -3.95
CA ASP A 93 -25.36 -8.52 -2.65
C ASP A 93 -23.97 -8.01 -2.34
N LEU A 94 -23.12 -7.90 -3.36
CA LEU A 94 -21.75 -7.38 -3.29
C LEU A 94 -21.57 -6.22 -4.28
N PRO A 95 -21.96 -4.99 -3.93
CA PRO A 95 -21.93 -3.85 -4.85
C PRO A 95 -20.53 -3.48 -5.38
N ARG A 96 -19.46 -3.99 -4.74
CA ARG A 96 -18.06 -3.83 -5.16
C ARG A 96 -17.40 -5.16 -5.56
N GLY A 97 -18.16 -6.27 -5.55
CA GLY A 97 -17.62 -7.62 -5.74
C GLY A 97 -16.71 -8.05 -4.60
N ALA A 98 -15.98 -9.14 -4.81
CA ALA A 98 -14.96 -9.61 -3.89
C ALA A 98 -13.86 -10.39 -4.62
N LEU A 99 -12.62 -10.35 -4.11
CA LEU A 99 -11.58 -11.30 -4.49
C LEU A 99 -11.54 -12.48 -3.51
N LEU A 100 -11.28 -13.65 -4.04
CA LEU A 100 -10.98 -14.85 -3.27
C LEU A 100 -9.48 -15.13 -3.42
N VAL A 101 -8.77 -15.10 -2.30
CA VAL A 101 -7.31 -15.26 -2.27
C VAL A 101 -6.91 -16.31 -1.23
N GLN A 102 -5.71 -16.83 -1.35
CA GLN A 102 -5.16 -17.75 -0.36
C GLN A 102 -5.11 -17.06 1.02
N GLU A 103 -5.56 -17.77 2.05
CA GLU A 103 -5.34 -17.35 3.42
C GLU A 103 -3.86 -17.58 3.79
N VAL A 104 -3.20 -16.53 4.25
CA VAL A 104 -1.84 -16.60 4.78
C VAL A 104 -1.92 -16.68 6.29
N VAL A 105 -1.46 -17.81 6.84
CA VAL A 105 -1.40 -18.01 8.29
C VAL A 105 0.00 -17.69 8.78
N GLY A 106 0.11 -16.82 9.77
CA GLY A 106 1.38 -16.37 10.31
C GLY A 106 1.21 -15.31 11.38
N ARG A 107 2.31 -14.65 11.71
CA ARG A 107 2.38 -13.51 12.64
C ARG A 107 2.63 -12.21 11.89
N SER A 108 2.31 -11.09 12.50
CA SER A 108 2.75 -9.77 12.04
C SER A 108 4.29 -9.69 12.04
N ALA A 109 4.85 -8.90 11.13
CA ALA A 109 6.29 -8.69 11.07
C ALA A 109 6.81 -8.01 12.35
N LEU A 110 7.95 -8.46 12.86
CA LEU A 110 8.65 -7.89 14.00
C LEU A 110 9.86 -7.10 13.50
N LEU A 111 9.82 -5.78 13.65
CA LEU A 111 10.92 -4.92 13.22
C LEU A 111 11.93 -4.69 14.37
N PRO A 112 13.22 -4.62 14.08
CA PRO A 112 13.88 -4.73 12.77
C PRO A 112 14.17 -6.18 12.32
N ALA A 113 13.86 -7.20 13.13
CA ALA A 113 14.28 -8.58 12.92
C ALA A 113 13.86 -9.17 11.57
N ASP A 114 12.64 -8.85 11.09
CA ASP A 114 12.09 -9.39 9.85
C ASP A 114 12.42 -8.55 8.60
N LEU A 115 13.18 -7.45 8.73
CA LEU A 115 13.57 -6.62 7.58
C LEU A 115 14.28 -7.40 6.47
N PRO A 116 15.20 -8.36 6.76
CA PRO A 116 15.81 -9.16 5.69
C PRO A 116 14.80 -10.01 4.91
N GLY A 117 13.79 -10.57 5.59
CA GLY A 117 12.68 -11.29 4.94
C GLY A 117 11.81 -10.39 4.06
N ILE A 118 11.50 -9.18 4.53
CA ILE A 118 10.77 -8.17 3.76
C ILE A 118 11.58 -7.75 2.52
N ALA A 119 12.89 -7.51 2.66
CA ALA A 119 13.77 -7.19 1.54
C ALA A 119 13.80 -8.31 0.50
N GLY A 120 13.86 -9.58 0.93
CA GLY A 120 13.81 -10.75 0.06
C GLY A 120 12.48 -10.87 -0.69
N SER A 121 11.36 -10.63 -0.04
CA SER A 121 10.02 -10.65 -0.67
C SER A 121 9.87 -9.54 -1.71
N LEU A 122 10.31 -8.33 -1.39
CA LEU A 122 10.31 -7.23 -2.35
C LEU A 122 11.27 -7.50 -3.52
N ALA A 123 12.43 -8.11 -3.27
CA ALA A 123 13.35 -8.52 -4.34
C ALA A 123 12.69 -9.53 -5.29
N ALA A 124 12.01 -10.55 -4.76
CA ALA A 124 11.29 -11.53 -5.57
C ALA A 124 10.19 -10.88 -6.43
N LEU A 125 9.44 -9.92 -5.87
CA LEU A 125 8.43 -9.16 -6.61
C LEU A 125 9.06 -8.28 -7.71
N HIS A 126 10.13 -7.54 -7.39
CA HIS A 126 10.76 -6.58 -8.30
C HIS A 126 11.58 -7.24 -9.41
N THR A 127 11.96 -8.51 -9.26
CA THR A 127 12.68 -9.27 -10.29
C THR A 127 11.77 -10.03 -11.24
N LEU A 128 10.45 -9.95 -11.07
CA LEU A 128 9.50 -10.53 -12.02
C LEU A 128 9.74 -9.99 -13.43
N THR A 129 9.68 -10.88 -14.41
CA THR A 129 9.76 -10.51 -15.81
C THR A 129 8.59 -9.62 -16.18
N LEU A 130 8.87 -8.42 -16.71
CA LEU A 130 7.82 -7.50 -17.12
C LEU A 130 7.16 -7.99 -18.41
N PRO A 131 5.81 -8.01 -18.47
CA PRO A 131 5.11 -8.24 -19.72
C PRO A 131 5.32 -7.06 -20.69
N LEU A 132 5.02 -7.29 -21.97
CA LEU A 132 4.99 -6.20 -22.96
C LEU A 132 4.08 -5.07 -22.48
N ALA A 133 4.42 -3.82 -22.81
CA ALA A 133 3.66 -2.66 -22.35
C ALA A 133 2.17 -2.73 -22.70
N SER A 134 1.82 -3.30 -23.85
CA SER A 134 0.43 -3.53 -24.29
C SER A 134 -0.33 -4.57 -23.44
N ALA A 135 0.36 -5.43 -22.70
CA ALA A 135 -0.22 -6.47 -21.85
C ALA A 135 -0.25 -6.09 -20.36
N ARG A 136 0.07 -4.83 -20.01
CA ARG A 136 0.11 -4.37 -18.62
C ARG A 136 -1.22 -3.85 -18.08
N ALA A 137 -2.17 -3.53 -18.96
CA ALA A 137 -3.51 -3.14 -18.54
C ALA A 137 -4.19 -4.28 -17.75
N PRO A 138 -5.02 -3.97 -16.73
CA PRO A 138 -5.49 -2.63 -16.35
C PRO A 138 -4.56 -1.89 -15.36
N LEU A 139 -3.39 -2.44 -15.03
CA LEU A 139 -2.50 -1.87 -14.02
C LEU A 139 -1.90 -0.53 -14.47
N LEU A 140 -1.71 0.38 -13.53
CA LEU A 140 -1.07 1.67 -13.78
C LEU A 140 0.32 1.46 -14.37
N ASN A 141 0.54 2.04 -15.54
CA ASN A 141 1.78 1.94 -16.32
C ASN A 141 2.05 3.26 -17.04
N ALA A 142 2.25 4.33 -16.27
CA ALA A 142 2.49 5.66 -16.81
C ALA A 142 3.74 5.69 -17.71
N VAL A 143 3.77 6.55 -18.72
CA VAL A 143 4.95 6.76 -19.58
C VAL A 143 6.13 7.20 -18.72
N ASP A 144 5.94 8.14 -17.82
CA ASP A 144 6.89 8.52 -16.77
C ASP A 144 6.26 8.31 -15.39
N PRO A 145 6.61 7.23 -14.67
CA PRO A 145 6.05 6.97 -13.36
C PRO A 145 6.39 8.02 -12.29
N LEU A 146 7.52 8.75 -12.45
CA LEU A 146 7.89 9.80 -11.51
C LEU A 146 7.00 11.04 -11.68
N ALA A 147 6.72 11.41 -12.94
CA ALA A 147 5.79 12.50 -13.24
C ALA A 147 4.37 12.16 -12.75
N ALA A 148 3.89 10.95 -13.03
CA ALA A 148 2.59 10.50 -12.54
C ALA A 148 2.49 10.49 -11.02
N LEU A 149 3.56 10.10 -10.31
CA LEU A 149 3.63 10.20 -8.85
C LEU A 149 3.57 11.66 -8.37
N ALA A 150 4.25 12.57 -9.06
CA ALA A 150 4.22 13.98 -8.72
C ALA A 150 2.82 14.60 -8.92
N ASP A 151 2.09 14.17 -9.96
CA ASP A 151 0.70 14.58 -10.20
C ASP A 151 -0.22 14.04 -9.09
N GLU A 152 -0.11 12.75 -8.73
CA GLU A 152 -0.87 12.14 -7.64
C GLU A 152 -0.62 12.85 -6.29
N ILE A 153 0.63 13.18 -5.97
CA ILE A 153 0.99 13.97 -4.79
C ILE A 153 0.40 15.38 -4.88
N GLY A 154 0.42 16.01 -6.05
CA GLY A 154 -0.16 17.31 -6.28
C GLY A 154 -1.68 17.35 -6.01
N GLU A 155 -2.41 16.34 -6.47
CA GLU A 155 -3.84 16.16 -6.20
C GLU A 155 -4.13 16.01 -4.70
N GLN A 156 -3.33 15.21 -3.99
CA GLN A 156 -3.45 15.06 -2.54
C GLN A 156 -3.12 16.37 -1.80
N ALA A 157 -2.04 17.06 -2.19
CA ALA A 157 -1.61 18.30 -1.59
C ALA A 157 -2.57 19.48 -1.86
N ALA A 158 -3.45 19.37 -2.85
CA ALA A 158 -4.51 20.35 -3.08
C ALA A 158 -5.46 20.51 -1.88
N HIS A 159 -5.50 19.54 -0.97
CA HIS A 159 -6.26 19.60 0.28
C HIS A 159 -5.57 20.41 1.40
N VAL A 160 -4.31 20.82 1.25
CA VAL A 160 -3.57 21.62 2.27
C VAL A 160 -4.36 22.84 2.77
N PRO A 161 -5.02 23.63 1.90
CA PRO A 161 -5.79 24.80 2.38
C PRO A 161 -7.02 24.45 3.24
N ALA A 162 -7.51 23.20 3.14
CA ALA A 162 -8.69 22.74 3.88
C ALA A 162 -8.36 22.23 5.29
N VAL A 163 -7.06 22.12 5.65
CA VAL A 163 -6.61 21.59 6.93
C VAL A 163 -5.69 22.58 7.63
N SER A 164 -5.79 22.65 8.98
CA SER A 164 -4.88 23.47 9.77
C SER A 164 -3.56 22.73 9.94
N LEU A 165 -2.52 23.17 9.21
CA LEU A 165 -1.15 22.69 9.36
C LEU A 165 -0.30 23.74 10.08
N ASP A 166 0.70 23.27 10.84
CA ASP A 166 1.78 24.16 11.29
C ASP A 166 2.47 24.79 10.08
N ARG A 167 2.81 26.08 10.21
CA ARG A 167 3.44 26.84 9.13
C ARG A 167 4.75 26.20 8.63
N SER A 168 5.55 25.66 9.54
CA SER A 168 6.83 25.01 9.20
C SER A 168 6.60 23.73 8.40
N VAL A 169 5.56 22.96 8.72
CA VAL A 169 5.14 21.78 7.97
C VAL A 169 4.69 22.15 6.56
N ALA A 170 3.79 23.15 6.45
CA ALA A 170 3.30 23.62 5.15
C ALA A 170 4.44 24.10 4.23
N LEU A 171 5.39 24.87 4.76
CA LEU A 171 6.57 25.34 4.02
C LEU A 171 7.50 24.18 3.62
N THR A 172 7.60 23.15 4.47
CA THR A 172 8.41 21.96 4.15
C THR A 172 7.77 21.15 3.03
N LEU A 173 6.44 20.96 3.06
CA LEU A 173 5.72 20.29 1.97
C LEU A 173 5.92 21.01 0.63
N ASP A 174 5.77 22.34 0.62
CA ASP A 174 5.99 23.13 -0.61
C ASP A 174 7.43 22.99 -1.15
N ARG A 175 8.43 23.04 -0.26
CA ARG A 175 9.84 22.86 -0.62
C ARG A 175 10.11 21.48 -1.21
N GLU A 176 9.58 20.41 -0.60
CA GLU A 176 9.79 19.04 -1.09
C GLU A 176 8.99 18.78 -2.38
N LEU A 177 7.79 19.36 -2.56
CA LEU A 177 7.10 19.41 -3.86
C LEU A 177 7.94 20.06 -4.94
N GLY A 178 8.56 21.21 -4.62
CA GLY A 178 9.50 21.87 -5.53
C GLY A 178 10.72 21.00 -5.86
N ARG A 179 11.25 20.24 -4.90
CA ARG A 179 12.35 19.28 -5.13
C ARG A 179 11.91 18.15 -6.06
N LEU A 180 10.75 17.58 -5.83
CA LEU A 180 10.19 16.50 -6.69
C LEU A 180 9.97 16.98 -8.13
N ARG A 181 9.43 18.19 -8.33
CA ARG A 181 9.27 18.79 -9.67
C ARG A 181 10.61 18.95 -10.40
N ARG A 182 11.67 19.40 -9.70
CA ARG A 182 13.02 19.45 -10.27
C ARG A 182 13.57 18.07 -10.60
N LEU A 183 13.30 17.07 -9.78
CA LEU A 183 13.68 15.68 -10.06
C LEU A 183 12.97 15.15 -11.33
N CYS A 184 11.67 15.49 -11.51
CA CYS A 184 10.91 15.14 -12.71
C CYS A 184 11.45 15.80 -13.99
N SER A 185 12.07 16.99 -13.90
CA SER A 185 12.65 17.66 -15.07
C SER A 185 13.98 17.08 -15.52
N ALA A 186 14.65 16.25 -14.71
CA ALA A 186 15.83 15.50 -15.14
C ALA A 186 15.43 14.39 -16.13
N THR A 187 16.37 14.01 -17.02
CA THR A 187 16.12 12.95 -18.01
C THR A 187 16.36 11.54 -17.48
N ALA A 188 17.25 11.40 -16.48
CA ALA A 188 17.57 10.11 -15.88
C ALA A 188 16.35 9.55 -15.14
N ARG A 189 16.18 8.22 -15.23
CA ARG A 189 15.15 7.47 -14.48
C ARG A 189 15.73 6.13 -14.03
N PRO A 190 15.31 5.62 -12.86
CA PRO A 190 15.65 4.25 -12.46
C PRO A 190 14.91 3.23 -13.33
N GLU A 191 15.32 1.98 -13.22
CA GLU A 191 14.66 0.90 -13.96
C GLU A 191 13.26 0.65 -13.43
N ARG A 192 12.28 0.59 -14.36
CA ARG A 192 10.88 0.28 -14.04
C ARG A 192 10.72 -1.20 -13.76
N ARG A 193 9.95 -1.51 -12.69
CA ARG A 193 9.57 -2.86 -12.31
C ARG A 193 8.08 -2.92 -11.93
N PHE A 194 7.57 -4.12 -11.72
CA PHE A 194 6.31 -4.32 -11.02
C PHE A 194 6.56 -4.12 -9.53
N ILE A 195 5.79 -3.25 -8.87
CA ILE A 195 5.92 -2.88 -7.47
C ILE A 195 4.58 -2.98 -6.76
N ALA A 196 4.59 -3.13 -5.43
CA ALA A 196 3.40 -3.16 -4.60
C ALA A 196 2.80 -1.77 -4.37
N PHE A 197 3.63 -0.75 -4.25
CA PHE A 197 3.31 0.64 -3.91
C PHE A 197 2.70 0.84 -2.51
N ASP A 198 2.37 -0.24 -1.80
CA ASP A 198 1.86 -0.20 -0.43
C ASP A 198 2.58 -1.23 0.47
N ALA A 199 3.91 -1.22 0.41
CA ALA A 199 4.78 -2.19 1.07
C ALA A 199 5.10 -1.83 2.53
N HIS A 200 4.19 -1.17 3.28
CA HIS A 200 4.44 -0.91 4.70
C HIS A 200 4.46 -2.23 5.51
N PRO A 201 5.22 -2.30 6.62
CA PRO A 201 5.46 -3.56 7.34
C PRO A 201 4.20 -4.26 7.86
N GLY A 202 3.13 -3.52 8.17
CA GLY A 202 1.84 -4.08 8.58
C GLY A 202 1.15 -4.90 7.49
N ASN A 203 1.59 -4.78 6.22
CA ASN A 203 1.11 -5.58 5.10
C ASN A 203 1.91 -6.88 4.90
N PHE A 204 2.86 -7.20 5.78
CA PHE A 204 3.60 -8.46 5.74
C PHE A 204 3.18 -9.40 6.86
N ILE A 205 2.89 -10.64 6.49
CA ILE A 205 2.69 -11.76 7.41
C ILE A 205 3.90 -12.67 7.30
N VAL A 206 4.53 -12.97 8.44
CA VAL A 206 5.63 -13.92 8.51
C VAL A 206 5.06 -15.30 8.80
N ASP A 207 5.20 -16.21 7.83
CA ASP A 207 4.65 -17.55 7.90
C ASP A 207 5.49 -18.50 8.78
N ALA A 208 5.04 -19.76 8.91
CA ALA A 208 5.73 -20.77 9.74
C ALA A 208 7.11 -21.18 9.21
N GLN A 209 7.50 -20.76 8.02
CA GLN A 209 8.81 -20.94 7.40
C GLN A 209 9.66 -19.67 7.45
N ASP A 210 9.31 -18.71 8.30
CA ASP A 210 9.93 -17.39 8.44
C ASP A 210 10.00 -16.57 7.13
N ARG A 211 9.08 -16.83 6.19
CA ARG A 211 8.97 -16.04 4.95
C ARG A 211 8.02 -14.87 5.18
N ALA A 212 8.46 -13.67 4.84
CA ALA A 212 7.59 -12.49 4.82
C ALA A 212 6.70 -12.54 3.57
N VAL A 213 5.39 -12.60 3.73
CA VAL A 213 4.39 -12.67 2.66
C VAL A 213 3.63 -11.35 2.61
N LEU A 214 3.73 -10.63 1.49
CA LEU A 214 3.02 -9.36 1.28
C LEU A 214 1.56 -9.62 0.90
N VAL A 215 0.62 -9.16 1.72
CA VAL A 215 -0.81 -9.54 1.60
C VAL A 215 -1.72 -8.47 1.03
N ASP A 216 -1.33 -7.19 1.03
CA ASP A 216 -2.14 -6.10 0.46
C ASP A 216 -1.56 -5.58 -0.85
N LEU A 217 -2.22 -5.93 -1.97
CA LEU A 217 -1.71 -5.75 -3.33
C LEU A 217 -2.56 -4.78 -4.16
N GLU A 218 -3.54 -4.10 -3.57
CA GLU A 218 -4.53 -3.32 -4.33
C GLU A 218 -3.94 -2.11 -5.09
N LYS A 219 -2.71 -1.69 -4.74
CA LYS A 219 -2.02 -0.55 -5.36
C LYS A 219 -0.87 -0.95 -6.29
N CYS A 220 -0.67 -2.26 -6.54
CA CYS A 220 0.41 -2.72 -7.42
C CYS A 220 0.39 -2.00 -8.76
N ARG A 221 1.57 -1.63 -9.24
CA ARG A 221 1.74 -0.87 -10.49
C ARG A 221 3.12 -1.08 -11.10
N TYR A 222 3.30 -0.58 -12.32
CA TYR A 222 4.62 -0.56 -12.95
C TYR A 222 5.31 0.78 -12.67
N SER A 223 6.26 0.78 -11.74
CA SER A 223 6.98 1.96 -11.28
C SER A 223 8.39 1.60 -10.79
N TYR A 224 8.90 2.28 -9.79
CA TYR A 224 10.29 2.14 -9.33
C TYR A 224 10.38 1.43 -7.99
N PRO A 225 11.21 0.35 -7.87
CA PRO A 225 11.40 -0.40 -6.63
C PRO A 225 11.72 0.43 -5.40
N GLY A 226 12.45 1.52 -5.56
CA GLY A 226 12.82 2.41 -4.46
C GLY A 226 11.63 3.01 -3.72
N LEU A 227 10.43 3.05 -4.32
CA LEU A 227 9.20 3.48 -3.63
C LEU A 227 8.76 2.42 -2.61
N ASP A 228 8.78 1.13 -2.95
CA ASP A 228 8.46 0.04 -2.01
C ASP A 228 9.51 -0.05 -0.90
N LEU A 229 10.80 0.07 -1.25
CA LEU A 229 11.89 0.06 -0.26
C LEU A 229 11.73 1.19 0.75
N ALA A 230 11.37 2.37 0.27
CA ALA A 230 11.06 3.50 1.12
C ALA A 230 9.83 3.22 2.00
N HIS A 231 8.74 2.74 1.40
CA HIS A 231 7.50 2.49 2.12
C HIS A 231 7.65 1.39 3.18
N ALA A 232 8.49 0.38 2.94
CA ALA A 232 8.78 -0.67 3.93
C ALA A 232 9.55 -0.16 5.16
N THR A 233 10.21 1.00 5.08
CA THR A 233 11.18 1.44 6.10
C THR A 233 11.03 2.90 6.55
N LEU A 234 10.15 3.69 5.95
CA LEU A 234 9.84 5.06 6.42
C LEU A 234 9.22 5.02 7.82
N TYR A 235 9.58 5.94 8.67
CA TYR A 235 8.98 6.09 9.99
C TYR A 235 7.45 6.16 9.94
N THR A 236 6.88 6.88 8.97
CA THR A 236 5.43 6.96 8.76
C THR A 236 4.78 5.63 8.41
N SER A 237 5.54 4.65 7.98
CA SER A 237 5.08 3.30 7.62
C SER A 237 5.37 2.28 8.69
N THR A 238 6.58 2.35 9.30
CA THR A 238 7.01 1.42 10.36
C THR A 238 6.33 1.68 11.70
N THR A 239 5.62 2.79 11.86
CA THR A 239 4.83 3.13 13.05
C THR A 239 3.33 3.25 12.75
N TRP A 240 2.89 2.83 11.56
CA TRP A 240 1.50 2.92 11.11
C TRP A 240 0.60 1.86 11.74
N ASP A 241 1.03 0.61 11.69
CA ASP A 241 0.24 -0.53 12.18
C ASP A 241 0.36 -0.70 13.69
N VAL A 242 -0.71 -1.13 14.35
CA VAL A 242 -0.74 -1.34 15.82
C VAL A 242 0.07 -2.56 16.24
N ASP A 243 0.15 -3.57 15.37
CA ASP A 243 0.83 -4.85 15.66
C ASP A 243 2.30 -4.84 15.19
N THR A 244 2.69 -3.86 14.36
CA THR A 244 4.03 -3.73 13.78
C THR A 244 4.49 -2.29 13.90
N SER A 245 5.26 -1.97 14.93
CA SER A 245 5.73 -0.60 15.17
C SER A 245 7.17 -0.57 15.65
N ALA A 246 8.04 0.16 14.92
CA ALA A 246 9.42 0.40 15.31
C ALA A 246 9.97 1.68 14.67
N SER A 247 10.91 2.35 15.37
CA SER A 247 11.78 3.36 14.79
C SER A 247 13.07 2.70 14.35
N LEU A 248 13.43 2.83 13.08
CA LEU A 248 14.63 2.25 12.50
C LEU A 248 15.80 3.22 12.59
N THR A 249 16.99 2.68 12.87
CA THR A 249 18.25 3.43 12.81
C THR A 249 18.74 3.54 11.36
N VAL A 250 19.57 4.54 11.06
CA VAL A 250 20.21 4.68 9.73
C VAL A 250 20.98 3.39 9.35
N ARG A 251 21.59 2.71 10.31
CA ARG A 251 22.29 1.44 10.03
C ARG A 251 21.33 0.35 9.56
N GLU A 252 20.20 0.17 10.22
CA GLU A 252 19.17 -0.82 9.82
C GLU A 252 18.58 -0.49 8.45
N LEU A 253 18.39 0.81 8.14
CA LEU A 253 17.99 1.25 6.82
C LEU A 253 19.01 0.87 5.73
N LEU A 254 20.30 1.15 5.97
CA LEU A 254 21.37 0.78 5.03
C LEU A 254 21.48 -0.73 4.84
N ASP A 255 21.38 -1.50 5.92
CA ASP A 255 21.42 -2.97 5.88
C ASP A 255 20.23 -3.53 5.08
N PHE A 256 19.01 -2.93 5.21
CA PHE A 256 17.85 -3.30 4.42
C PHE A 256 18.04 -3.03 2.91
N TYR A 257 18.52 -1.84 2.54
CA TYR A 257 18.82 -1.50 1.16
C TYR A 257 19.92 -2.41 0.56
N ALA A 258 20.95 -2.73 1.37
CA ALA A 258 22.02 -3.63 0.96
C ALA A 258 21.52 -5.06 0.74
N ALA A 259 20.65 -5.58 1.62
CA ALA A 259 20.05 -6.91 1.50
C ALA A 259 19.21 -7.01 0.20
N TRP A 260 18.37 -6.01 -0.08
CA TRP A 260 17.60 -5.96 -1.32
C TRP A 260 18.51 -5.86 -2.56
N SER A 261 19.52 -5.02 -2.52
CA SER A 261 20.47 -4.85 -3.63
C SER A 261 21.24 -6.14 -3.93
N ALA A 262 21.67 -6.85 -2.89
CA ALA A 262 22.32 -8.15 -3.03
C ALA A 262 21.40 -9.21 -3.67
N ALA A 263 20.12 -9.22 -3.27
CA ALA A 263 19.12 -10.15 -3.80
C ALA A 263 18.73 -9.87 -5.26
N THR A 264 18.84 -8.62 -5.72
CA THR A 264 18.42 -8.19 -7.06
C THR A 264 19.59 -7.99 -8.04
N GLY A 265 20.84 -8.04 -7.57
CA GLY A 265 22.04 -7.94 -8.40
C GLY A 265 22.14 -6.63 -9.20
N PRO A 266 22.22 -6.68 -10.56
CA PRO A 266 22.37 -5.47 -11.38
C PRO A 266 21.27 -4.42 -11.18
N LEU A 267 20.04 -4.85 -10.92
CA LEU A 267 18.92 -3.93 -10.62
C LEU A 267 19.20 -3.13 -9.34
N GLY A 268 19.71 -3.79 -8.29
CA GLY A 268 20.06 -3.15 -7.02
C GLY A 268 21.18 -2.13 -7.18
N THR A 269 22.24 -2.50 -7.90
CA THR A 269 23.34 -1.59 -8.20
C THR A 269 22.89 -0.36 -8.99
N GLY A 270 22.04 -0.53 -10.00
CA GLY A 270 21.50 0.55 -10.83
C GLY A 270 20.54 1.48 -10.07
N ALA A 271 19.92 0.99 -8.98
CA ALA A 271 18.95 1.75 -8.20
C ALA A 271 19.58 2.64 -7.11
N GLN A 272 20.85 2.44 -6.76
CA GLN A 272 21.48 3.08 -5.58
C GLN A 272 21.34 4.60 -5.56
N ALA A 273 21.60 5.27 -6.66
CA ALA A 273 21.48 6.73 -6.77
C ALA A 273 20.05 7.24 -6.57
N TRP A 274 19.06 6.36 -6.61
CA TRP A 274 17.63 6.68 -6.50
C TRP A 274 17.03 6.38 -5.12
N HIS A 275 17.77 5.74 -4.22
CA HIS A 275 17.24 5.35 -2.91
C HIS A 275 16.73 6.57 -2.14
N VAL A 276 17.52 7.60 -1.94
CA VAL A 276 17.11 8.80 -1.19
C VAL A 276 16.09 9.65 -1.96
N PRO A 277 16.27 9.94 -3.27
CA PRO A 277 15.26 10.66 -4.04
C PRO A 277 13.87 10.02 -4.00
N LEU A 278 13.77 8.69 -4.16
CA LEU A 278 12.48 7.98 -4.11
C LEU A 278 11.95 7.84 -2.69
N ARG A 279 12.81 7.76 -1.67
CA ARG A 279 12.40 7.80 -0.28
C ARG A 279 11.73 9.13 0.09
N ARG A 280 12.31 10.26 -0.34
CA ARG A 280 11.70 11.59 -0.18
C ARG A 280 10.36 11.69 -0.91
N ALA A 281 10.28 11.15 -2.15
CA ALA A 281 9.05 11.15 -2.92
C ALA A 281 7.96 10.28 -2.26
N MET A 282 8.30 9.10 -1.75
CA MET A 282 7.37 8.22 -1.04
C MET A 282 6.89 8.82 0.29
N TRP A 283 7.79 9.45 1.04
CA TRP A 283 7.38 10.21 2.22
C TRP A 283 6.41 11.34 1.86
N LEU A 284 6.70 12.08 0.80
CA LEU A 284 5.83 13.19 0.36
C LEU A 284 4.46 12.68 -0.06
N TRP A 285 4.38 11.52 -0.71
CA TRP A 285 3.13 10.84 -1.01
C TRP A 285 2.38 10.47 0.28
N SER A 286 3.05 9.86 1.24
CA SER A 286 2.44 9.45 2.52
C SER A 286 1.90 10.64 3.31
N ILE A 287 2.67 11.73 3.40
CA ILE A 287 2.27 12.91 4.18
C ILE A 287 1.16 13.71 3.49
N SER A 288 1.16 13.79 2.16
CA SER A 288 0.08 14.43 1.41
C SER A 288 -1.21 13.60 1.46
N TRP A 289 -1.12 12.25 1.52
CA TRP A 289 -2.25 11.40 1.81
C TRP A 289 -2.84 11.67 3.21
N CYS A 290 -2.00 11.86 4.23
CA CYS A 290 -2.46 12.26 5.56
C CYS A 290 -3.26 13.58 5.53
N VAL A 291 -2.80 14.56 4.75
CA VAL A 291 -3.51 15.83 4.54
C VAL A 291 -4.87 15.59 3.88
N LYS A 292 -4.91 14.82 2.78
CA LYS A 292 -6.14 14.46 2.08
C LYS A 292 -7.11 13.74 3.01
N TRP A 293 -6.66 12.72 3.74
CA TRP A 293 -7.49 11.97 4.67
C TRP A 293 -8.08 12.87 5.77
N ARG A 294 -7.27 13.76 6.37
CA ARG A 294 -7.73 14.70 7.39
C ARG A 294 -8.83 15.63 6.84
N ALA A 295 -8.72 16.06 5.59
CA ALA A 295 -9.72 16.91 4.95
C ALA A 295 -11.02 16.17 4.64
N LEU A 296 -10.96 14.89 4.25
CA LEU A 296 -12.10 14.15 3.71
C LEU A 296 -12.78 13.23 4.73
N SER A 297 -12.09 12.77 5.78
CA SER A 297 -12.64 11.79 6.73
C SER A 297 -13.81 12.31 7.57
N GLY A 298 -13.99 13.62 7.69
CA GLY A 298 -15.13 14.25 8.36
C GLY A 298 -16.36 14.43 7.48
N LEU A 299 -16.28 14.13 6.18
CA LEU A 299 -17.40 14.23 5.26
C LEU A 299 -18.33 13.02 5.38
N PRO A 300 -19.64 13.17 5.05
CA PRO A 300 -20.57 12.05 5.00
C PRO A 300 -20.15 11.01 3.97
N ALA A 301 -20.45 9.72 4.24
CA ALA A 301 -20.19 8.63 3.30
C ALA A 301 -21.00 8.80 2.01
N MET A 302 -20.39 8.44 0.89
CA MET A 302 -21.03 8.47 -0.42
C MET A 302 -22.07 7.36 -0.56
N ALA A 303 -23.18 7.64 -1.23
CA ALA A 303 -24.26 6.67 -1.46
C ALA A 303 -23.91 5.62 -2.52
N ASN A 304 -23.04 5.96 -3.48
CA ASN A 304 -22.66 5.07 -4.58
C ASN A 304 -21.54 4.08 -4.19
N ALA A 305 -21.33 3.07 -5.03
CA ALA A 305 -20.28 2.06 -4.86
C ALA A 305 -18.98 2.40 -5.61
N ASP A 306 -18.89 3.52 -6.31
CA ASP A 306 -17.75 3.90 -7.12
C ASP A 306 -16.79 4.84 -6.37
N GLY A 307 -15.53 4.83 -6.78
CA GLY A 307 -14.53 5.79 -6.35
C GLY A 307 -14.03 5.64 -4.91
N GLU A 308 -13.36 6.69 -4.45
CA GLU A 308 -12.85 6.83 -3.08
C GLU A 308 -13.96 7.29 -2.13
N ASP A 309 -13.93 6.79 -0.91
CA ASP A 309 -14.81 7.22 0.17
C ASP A 309 -14.08 7.11 1.52
N TRP A 310 -13.49 8.20 1.95
CA TRP A 310 -12.71 8.29 3.18
C TRP A 310 -13.55 8.61 4.43
N ALA A 311 -14.88 8.66 4.30
CA ALA A 311 -15.76 8.95 5.42
C ALA A 311 -15.49 8.02 6.61
N ALA A 312 -15.33 8.60 7.80
CA ALA A 312 -15.02 7.87 9.03
C ALA A 312 -16.06 6.79 9.36
N GLU A 313 -17.32 7.01 9.01
CA GLU A 313 -18.42 6.07 9.23
C GLU A 313 -18.32 4.75 8.43
N ARG A 314 -17.39 4.65 7.47
CA ARG A 314 -17.10 3.42 6.70
C ARG A 314 -16.28 2.39 7.47
N SER A 315 -15.71 2.75 8.60
CA SER A 315 -14.80 1.89 9.35
C SER A 315 -15.08 1.92 10.85
N ASP A 316 -14.56 0.93 11.56
CA ASP A 316 -14.68 0.83 13.02
C ASP A 316 -14.11 2.08 13.70
N THR A 317 -14.79 2.54 14.76
CA THR A 317 -14.43 3.75 15.49
C THR A 317 -13.01 3.70 16.06
N ALA A 318 -12.57 2.52 16.53
CA ALA A 318 -11.20 2.36 17.06
C ALA A 318 -10.15 2.49 15.95
N LEU A 319 -10.43 1.94 14.76
CA LEU A 319 -9.56 2.11 13.60
C LEU A 319 -9.47 3.58 13.17
N ILE A 320 -10.59 4.29 13.12
CA ILE A 320 -10.60 5.73 12.78
C ILE A 320 -9.86 6.56 13.82
N ALA A 321 -10.00 6.25 15.11
CA ALA A 321 -9.26 6.93 16.18
C ALA A 321 -7.74 6.69 16.03
N HIS A 322 -7.32 5.46 15.72
CA HIS A 322 -5.92 5.12 15.46
C HIS A 322 -5.38 5.88 14.24
N VAL A 323 -6.09 5.87 13.11
CA VAL A 323 -5.66 6.58 11.90
C VAL A 323 -5.52 8.07 12.16
N ARG A 324 -6.48 8.67 12.89
CA ARG A 324 -6.42 10.10 13.26
C ARG A 324 -5.19 10.40 14.10
N ASP A 325 -4.90 9.59 15.10
CA ASP A 325 -3.72 9.75 15.94
C ASP A 325 -2.43 9.70 15.11
N ARG A 326 -2.31 8.72 14.20
CA ARG A 326 -1.14 8.61 13.32
C ARG A 326 -1.01 9.79 12.37
N VAL A 327 -2.11 10.22 11.75
CA VAL A 327 -2.14 11.39 10.86
C VAL A 327 -1.70 12.66 11.62
N ASP A 328 -2.22 12.88 12.83
CA ASP A 328 -1.86 14.04 13.65
C ASP A 328 -0.39 14.00 14.05
N HIS A 329 0.11 12.84 14.42
CA HIS A 329 1.51 12.61 14.78
C HIS A 329 2.45 12.90 13.60
N TYR A 330 2.16 12.36 12.40
CA TYR A 330 3.02 12.52 11.23
C TYR A 330 3.02 13.93 10.66
N LEU A 331 1.93 14.67 10.83
CA LEU A 331 1.83 16.08 10.44
C LEU A 331 2.41 17.05 11.50
N SER A 332 3.04 16.53 12.57
CA SER A 332 3.68 17.36 13.58
C SER A 332 5.05 17.87 13.12
N PRO A 333 5.44 19.12 13.49
CA PRO A 333 6.75 19.70 13.13
C PRO A 333 7.94 18.84 13.56
N GLY A 334 7.85 18.21 14.74
CA GLY A 334 8.93 17.37 15.28
C GLY A 334 9.21 16.16 14.41
N ILE A 335 8.16 15.42 13.98
CA ILE A 335 8.31 14.24 13.13
C ILE A 335 8.76 14.62 11.70
N VAL A 336 8.22 15.71 11.15
CA VAL A 336 8.67 16.21 9.84
C VAL A 336 10.15 16.59 9.89
N GLY A 337 10.61 17.28 10.95
CA GLY A 337 12.02 17.60 11.14
C GLY A 337 12.91 16.35 11.26
N GLN A 338 12.52 15.37 12.10
CA GLN A 338 13.24 14.09 12.27
C GLN A 338 13.43 13.37 10.93
N LEU A 339 12.41 13.35 10.08
CA LEU A 339 12.49 12.68 8.77
C LEU A 339 13.41 13.40 7.79
N LEU A 340 13.44 14.74 7.82
CA LEU A 340 14.41 15.48 7.00
C LEU A 340 15.85 15.18 7.44
N ASP A 341 16.11 15.13 8.75
CA ASP A 341 17.42 14.78 9.29
C ASP A 341 17.84 13.35 8.90
N GLU A 342 16.90 12.39 8.90
CA GLU A 342 17.11 11.01 8.43
C GLU A 342 17.51 10.99 6.94
N PHE A 343 16.79 11.74 6.09
CA PHE A 343 17.11 11.80 4.66
C PHE A 343 18.52 12.36 4.41
N ASP A 344 18.90 13.39 5.14
CA ASP A 344 20.22 14.00 5.01
C ASP A 344 21.33 13.06 5.54
N ALA A 345 21.04 12.28 6.58
CA ALA A 345 21.95 11.25 7.08
C ALA A 345 22.15 10.11 6.07
N LEU A 346 21.08 9.63 5.45
CA LEU A 346 21.14 8.60 4.42
C LEU A 346 21.87 9.09 3.17
N GLU A 347 21.63 10.35 2.73
CA GLU A 347 22.30 10.93 1.58
C GLU A 347 23.82 10.95 1.79
N ARG A 348 24.28 11.36 2.98
CA ARG A 348 25.71 11.30 3.33
C ARG A 348 26.25 9.87 3.34
N ALA A 349 25.49 8.91 3.89
CA ALA A 349 25.92 7.52 4.00
C ALA A 349 26.00 6.79 2.65
N PHE A 350 25.14 7.11 1.69
CA PHE A 350 25.20 6.54 0.32
C PHE A 350 26.26 7.20 -0.56
N CYS A 351 26.74 8.41 -0.20
CA CYS A 351 27.83 9.09 -0.91
C CYS A 351 29.24 8.76 -0.35
N ALA A 352 29.32 8.15 0.82
CA ALA A 352 30.57 7.76 1.47
C ALA A 352 31.09 6.42 0.96
#